data_2b7805dc8edcbfaf079efc7fb2f089be
#
_entry.id   2b7805dc8edcbfaf079efc7fb2f089be
#
_cell.length_a   1.000
_cell.length_b   1.000
_cell.length_c   1.000
_cell.angle_alpha   90.00
_cell.angle_beta   90.00
_cell.angle_gamma   90.00
#
_symmetry.space_group_name_H-M   'P 1'
#
loop_
_entity.id
_entity.type
_entity.pdbx_description
1 polymer ?
#
loop_
_entity_poly.entity_id
_entity_poly.type
_entity_poly.pdbx_seq_one_letter_code
_entity_poly.pdbx_strand_id
1 'polypeptide(L)'
;MKIFIAVPSLDTVPALFCQSLALLQRAGDTKVGFEVGSLVYNARNNLARQAIKEEADYVLWLDSDMVFGPNLLQKMLQVCTENDIDFLTGLCFRRKPPYTPCLFDKLEKTENGASYTALMSVPEGRFKVGGCGFAGVLMSLDVILSVAAKFEGRMFDPLKGFGEDVSFCWRARQCGYDIWCDSEIELGHVGSCVITRAVFENYQQ
;
A
#
# COMPACT_ATOMS: atom_id res chain seq x y z
N MET A 1 -2.83 -21.33 0.60
CA MET A 1 -2.78 -19.88 0.39
C MET A 1 -1.33 -19.48 0.19
N LYS A 2 -1.04 -18.84 -0.93
CA LYS A 2 0.29 -18.31 -1.30
C LYS A 2 0.28 -16.79 -1.11
N ILE A 3 1.25 -16.25 -0.41
CA ILE A 3 1.38 -14.81 -0.15
C ILE A 3 2.68 -14.32 -0.75
N PHE A 4 2.64 -13.22 -1.49
CA PHE A 4 3.83 -12.54 -1.96
C PHE A 4 3.99 -11.20 -1.25
N ILE A 5 5.08 -11.02 -0.50
CA ILE A 5 5.41 -9.74 0.13
C ILE A 5 6.31 -8.97 -0.84
N ALA A 6 5.81 -7.86 -1.34
CA ALA A 6 6.45 -7.03 -2.35
C ALA A 6 7.09 -5.79 -1.71
N VAL A 7 8.43 -5.69 -1.78
CA VAL A 7 9.20 -4.61 -1.15
C VAL A 7 10.01 -3.86 -2.21
N PRO A 8 9.50 -2.73 -2.74
CA PRO A 8 10.32 -1.84 -3.54
C PRO A 8 11.35 -1.13 -2.64
N SER A 9 12.61 -1.11 -3.05
CA SER A 9 13.68 -0.47 -2.28
C SER A 9 14.64 0.26 -3.22
N LEU A 10 15.25 1.35 -2.76
CA LEU A 10 16.22 2.07 -3.56
C LEU A 10 17.57 1.33 -3.56
N ASP A 11 18.21 1.22 -2.40
CA ASP A 11 19.53 0.57 -2.22
C ASP A 11 19.66 -0.08 -0.84
N THR A 12 19.22 0.59 0.20
CA THR A 12 19.30 0.17 1.60
C THR A 12 17.93 0.23 2.26
N VAL A 13 17.78 -0.48 3.36
CA VAL A 13 16.56 -0.46 4.18
C VAL A 13 16.91 -0.11 5.62
N PRO A 14 16.10 0.68 6.33
CA PRO A 14 16.29 0.97 7.75
C PRO A 14 16.29 -0.29 8.61
N ALA A 15 17.14 -0.32 9.64
CA ALA A 15 17.20 -1.46 10.58
C ALA A 15 15.84 -1.76 11.22
N LEU A 16 15.03 -0.74 11.49
CA LEU A 16 13.66 -0.90 12.04
C LEU A 16 12.73 -1.64 11.07
N PHE A 17 12.84 -1.38 9.76
CA PHE A 17 12.10 -2.15 8.75
C PHE A 17 12.56 -3.59 8.72
N CYS A 18 13.89 -3.84 8.71
CA CYS A 18 14.44 -5.19 8.77
C CYS A 18 13.93 -5.96 10.00
N GLN A 19 13.91 -5.31 11.15
CA GLN A 19 13.38 -5.91 12.38
C GLN A 19 11.90 -6.26 12.25
N SER A 20 11.06 -5.34 11.75
CA SER A 20 9.64 -5.58 11.54
C SER A 20 9.40 -6.74 10.57
N LEU A 21 10.14 -6.79 9.45
CA LEU A 21 10.02 -7.86 8.45
C LEU A 21 10.51 -9.22 8.99
N ALA A 22 11.58 -9.22 9.78
CA ALA A 22 12.12 -10.45 10.41
C ALA A 22 11.16 -11.04 11.44
N LEU A 23 10.45 -10.19 12.19
CA LEU A 23 9.48 -10.59 13.20
C LEU A 23 8.08 -10.87 12.65
N LEU A 24 7.82 -10.53 11.39
CA LEU A 24 6.50 -10.71 10.78
C LEU A 24 6.08 -12.18 10.80
N GLN A 25 4.93 -12.44 11.40
CA GLN A 25 4.30 -13.75 11.41
C GLN A 25 3.73 -14.05 10.02
N ARG A 26 4.30 -15.01 9.36
CA ARG A 26 3.91 -15.42 8.01
C ARG A 26 2.67 -16.31 8.04
N ALA A 27 1.91 -16.32 6.96
CA ALA A 27 0.73 -17.15 6.78
C ALA A 27 0.87 -17.95 5.47
N GLY A 28 0.59 -19.26 5.54
CA GLY A 28 0.69 -20.13 4.37
C GLY A 28 2.08 -20.18 3.75
N ASP A 29 2.14 -20.33 2.43
CA ASP A 29 3.39 -20.24 1.65
C ASP A 29 3.69 -18.76 1.35
N THR A 30 4.51 -18.15 2.21
CA THR A 30 4.86 -16.72 2.10
C THR A 30 6.25 -16.54 1.50
N LYS A 31 6.34 -15.87 0.37
CA LYS A 31 7.58 -15.43 -0.29
C LYS A 31 7.76 -13.92 -0.14
N VAL A 32 9.01 -13.47 -0.06
CA VAL A 32 9.38 -12.05 -0.02
C VAL A 32 10.19 -11.72 -1.26
N GLY A 33 9.74 -10.74 -2.03
CA GLY A 33 10.44 -10.18 -3.17
C GLY A 33 10.92 -8.76 -2.88
N PHE A 34 12.19 -8.51 -3.15
CA PHE A 34 12.77 -7.17 -3.18
C PHE A 34 13.08 -6.78 -4.62
N GLU A 35 12.76 -5.55 -4.98
CA GLU A 35 13.22 -4.94 -6.23
C GLU A 35 14.03 -3.71 -5.86
N VAL A 36 15.32 -3.72 -6.22
CA VAL A 36 16.30 -2.74 -5.76
C VAL A 36 16.85 -1.91 -6.91
N GLY A 37 17.07 -0.63 -6.71
CA GLY A 37 17.85 0.24 -7.60
C GLY A 37 17.11 0.71 -8.85
N SER A 38 15.79 0.57 -8.93
CA SER A 38 14.98 1.08 -10.06
C SER A 38 14.08 2.24 -9.65
N LEU A 39 13.50 2.93 -10.63
CA LEU A 39 12.43 3.90 -10.36
C LEU A 39 11.27 3.15 -9.70
N VAL A 40 10.66 3.74 -8.67
CA VAL A 40 9.66 3.07 -7.82
C VAL A 40 8.52 2.43 -8.60
N TYR A 41 8.02 3.07 -9.65
CA TYR A 41 6.96 2.48 -10.48
C TYR A 41 7.44 1.26 -11.28
N ASN A 42 8.70 1.24 -11.72
CA ASN A 42 9.30 0.06 -12.36
C ASN A 42 9.47 -1.08 -11.35
N ALA A 43 9.96 -0.76 -10.14
CA ALA A 43 10.09 -1.74 -9.07
C ALA A 43 8.73 -2.38 -8.74
N ARG A 44 7.68 -1.58 -8.59
CA ARG A 44 6.32 -2.09 -8.34
C ARG A 44 5.79 -2.92 -9.52
N ASN A 45 5.99 -2.50 -10.78
CA ASN A 45 5.61 -3.28 -11.95
C ASN A 45 6.34 -4.64 -12.00
N ASN A 46 7.63 -4.67 -11.67
CA ASN A 46 8.43 -5.90 -11.65
C ASN A 46 7.96 -6.84 -10.52
N LEU A 47 7.73 -6.31 -9.31
CA LEU A 47 7.20 -7.08 -8.19
C LEU A 47 5.78 -7.61 -8.47
N ALA A 48 4.92 -6.84 -9.12
CA ALA A 48 3.60 -7.32 -9.55
C ALA A 48 3.72 -8.50 -10.53
N ARG A 49 4.63 -8.42 -11.52
CA ARG A 49 4.90 -9.55 -12.46
C ARG A 49 5.48 -10.76 -11.73
N GLN A 50 6.33 -10.56 -10.71
CA GLN A 50 6.82 -11.66 -9.86
C GLN A 50 5.67 -12.32 -9.09
N ALA A 51 4.78 -11.54 -8.47
CA ALA A 51 3.61 -12.06 -7.76
C ALA A 51 2.69 -12.89 -8.68
N ILE A 52 2.47 -12.42 -9.92
CA ILE A 52 1.71 -13.17 -10.95
C ILE A 52 2.42 -14.49 -11.29
N LYS A 53 3.74 -14.47 -11.50
CA LYS A 53 4.53 -15.67 -11.82
C LYS A 53 4.53 -16.70 -10.69
N GLU A 54 4.50 -16.24 -9.44
CA GLU A 54 4.43 -17.08 -8.25
C GLU A 54 3.02 -17.60 -7.98
N GLU A 55 2.01 -17.15 -8.77
CA GLU A 55 0.60 -17.50 -8.58
C GLU A 55 0.16 -17.22 -7.14
N ALA A 56 0.48 -16.04 -6.63
CA ALA A 56 0.10 -15.65 -5.27
C ALA A 56 -1.42 -15.50 -5.16
N ASP A 57 -2.00 -15.87 -4.02
CA ASP A 57 -3.41 -15.55 -3.73
C ASP A 57 -3.56 -14.09 -3.33
N TYR A 58 -2.61 -13.60 -2.52
CA TYR A 58 -2.55 -12.21 -2.04
C TYR A 58 -1.15 -11.62 -2.18
N VAL A 59 -1.10 -10.30 -2.37
CA VAL A 59 0.14 -9.52 -2.39
C VAL A 59 0.12 -8.49 -1.27
N LEU A 60 1.09 -8.58 -0.35
CA LEU A 60 1.33 -7.56 0.66
C LEU A 60 2.43 -6.61 0.17
N TRP A 61 2.06 -5.39 -0.13
CA TRP A 61 2.98 -4.31 -0.46
C TRP A 61 3.46 -3.63 0.81
N LEU A 62 4.78 -3.48 0.94
CA LEU A 62 5.41 -2.79 2.05
C LEU A 62 6.48 -1.84 1.50
N ASP A 63 6.34 -0.54 1.74
CA ASP A 63 7.46 0.36 1.51
C ASP A 63 8.61 0.05 2.46
N SER A 64 9.83 0.15 1.98
CA SER A 64 11.03 -0.31 2.69
C SER A 64 11.43 0.54 3.90
N ASP A 65 10.63 1.52 4.27
CA ASP A 65 10.84 2.41 5.42
C ASP A 65 9.66 2.38 6.42
N MET A 66 8.89 1.29 6.42
CA MET A 66 7.77 1.10 7.35
C MET A 66 8.16 0.28 8.58
N VAL A 67 7.50 0.58 9.70
CA VAL A 67 7.58 -0.18 10.95
C VAL A 67 6.20 -0.70 11.29
N PHE A 68 6.12 -1.97 11.62
CA PHE A 68 4.84 -2.64 11.86
C PHE A 68 4.98 -3.80 12.85
N GLY A 69 3.86 -4.15 13.46
CA GLY A 69 3.79 -5.26 14.41
C GLY A 69 3.88 -6.63 13.72
N PRO A 70 4.28 -7.68 14.47
CA PRO A 70 4.47 -9.01 13.92
C PRO A 70 3.20 -9.64 13.35
N ASN A 71 2.03 -9.21 13.76
CA ASN A 71 0.72 -9.73 13.33
C ASN A 71 0.09 -8.96 12.17
N LEU A 72 0.82 -8.03 11.53
CA LEU A 72 0.29 -7.21 10.43
C LEU A 72 -0.39 -8.04 9.35
N LEU A 73 0.32 -9.01 8.77
CA LEU A 73 -0.20 -9.84 7.67
C LEU A 73 -1.45 -10.61 8.10
N GLN A 74 -1.44 -11.19 9.30
CA GLN A 74 -2.57 -11.97 9.81
C GLN A 74 -3.82 -11.10 9.99
N LYS A 75 -3.68 -9.90 10.58
CA LYS A 75 -4.78 -8.95 10.73
C LYS A 75 -5.36 -8.53 9.38
N MET A 76 -4.50 -8.17 8.43
CA MET A 76 -4.97 -7.76 7.09
C MET A 76 -5.67 -8.90 6.36
N LEU A 77 -5.12 -10.12 6.39
CA LEU A 77 -5.76 -11.30 5.80
C LEU A 77 -7.11 -11.60 6.44
N GLN A 78 -7.19 -11.53 7.75
CA GLN A 78 -8.45 -11.74 8.47
C GLN A 78 -9.51 -10.74 8.01
N VAL A 79 -9.18 -9.45 7.95
CA VAL A 79 -10.11 -8.41 7.48
C VAL A 79 -10.54 -8.67 6.04
N CYS A 80 -9.61 -9.01 5.14
CA CYS A 80 -9.93 -9.27 3.74
C CYS A 80 -10.86 -10.48 3.58
N THR A 81 -10.53 -11.59 4.26
CA THR A 81 -11.29 -12.84 4.09
C THR A 81 -12.65 -12.83 4.77
N GLU A 82 -12.78 -12.20 5.95
CA GLU A 82 -14.05 -12.13 6.66
C GLU A 82 -15.06 -11.14 6.05
N ASN A 83 -14.59 -10.19 5.23
CA ASN A 83 -15.43 -9.10 4.71
C ASN A 83 -15.46 -9.02 3.16
N ASP A 84 -14.88 -10.00 2.47
CA ASP A 84 -14.80 -10.03 1.01
C ASP A 84 -14.17 -8.75 0.43
N ILE A 85 -13.02 -8.35 1.01
CA ILE A 85 -12.27 -7.17 0.61
C ILE A 85 -11.05 -7.58 -0.21
N ASP A 86 -10.99 -7.13 -1.45
CA ASP A 86 -9.89 -7.41 -2.36
C ASP A 86 -8.73 -6.41 -2.26
N PHE A 87 -8.96 -5.21 -1.72
CA PHE A 87 -7.95 -4.17 -1.63
C PHE A 87 -8.07 -3.43 -0.29
N LEU A 88 -7.14 -3.72 0.62
CA LEU A 88 -7.08 -3.16 1.96
C LEU A 88 -5.76 -2.41 2.18
N THR A 89 -5.80 -1.20 2.70
CA THR A 89 -4.64 -0.50 3.24
C THR A 89 -4.71 -0.38 4.76
N GLY A 90 -3.57 -0.50 5.42
CA GLY A 90 -3.43 0.01 6.78
C GLY A 90 -3.28 1.52 6.81
N LEU A 91 -3.35 2.10 7.99
CA LEU A 91 -3.16 3.52 8.22
C LEU A 91 -1.68 3.85 8.38
N CYS A 92 -1.19 4.80 7.58
CA CYS A 92 0.13 5.39 7.75
C CYS A 92 0.10 6.89 7.47
N PHE A 93 1.14 7.59 7.92
CA PHE A 93 1.25 9.04 7.84
C PHE A 93 2.50 9.46 7.04
N ARG A 94 2.46 10.62 6.40
CA ARG A 94 3.60 11.19 5.67
C ARG A 94 4.76 11.48 6.62
N ARG A 95 6.00 11.33 6.14
CA ARG A 95 7.24 11.57 6.93
C ARG A 95 7.51 13.03 7.25
N LYS A 96 6.85 13.96 6.58
CA LYS A 96 7.06 15.40 6.70
C LYS A 96 5.81 16.10 7.19
N PRO A 97 5.95 17.17 7.98
CA PRO A 97 4.82 18.02 8.35
C PRO A 97 3.98 18.42 7.13
N PRO A 98 2.65 18.50 7.26
CA PRO A 98 1.86 18.33 8.49
C PRO A 98 1.50 16.86 8.84
N TYR A 99 2.30 15.88 8.44
CA TYR A 99 2.13 14.45 8.73
C TYR A 99 0.76 13.89 8.39
N THR A 100 0.13 14.38 7.34
CA THR A 100 -1.21 13.92 6.93
C THR A 100 -1.23 12.43 6.64
N PRO A 101 -2.38 11.75 6.81
CA PRO A 101 -2.55 10.37 6.38
C PRO A 101 -2.18 10.18 4.89
N CYS A 102 -1.60 9.04 4.57
CA CYS A 102 -1.34 8.66 3.18
C CYS A 102 -2.62 8.12 2.50
N LEU A 103 -3.74 8.80 2.74
CA LEU A 103 -5.06 8.44 2.25
C LEU A 103 -5.68 9.60 1.46
N PHE A 104 -6.44 9.26 0.44
CA PHE A 104 -7.12 10.25 -0.41
C PHE A 104 -8.63 9.96 -0.45
N ASP A 105 -9.45 10.98 -0.20
CA ASP A 105 -10.90 10.89 -0.25
C ASP A 105 -11.39 10.72 -1.69
N LYS A 106 -10.86 11.53 -2.63
CA LYS A 106 -11.24 11.51 -4.05
C LYS A 106 -10.02 11.42 -4.94
N LEU A 107 -10.16 10.64 -6.02
CA LEU A 107 -9.23 10.61 -7.13
C LEU A 107 -10.02 10.84 -8.42
N GLU A 108 -9.73 11.93 -9.10
CA GLU A 108 -10.38 12.30 -10.36
C GLU A 108 -9.32 12.58 -11.42
N LYS A 109 -9.46 11.95 -12.57
CA LYS A 109 -8.67 12.28 -13.76
C LYS A 109 -9.38 13.39 -14.52
N THR A 110 -8.71 14.53 -14.71
CA THR A 110 -9.21 15.67 -15.47
C THR A 110 -8.43 15.80 -16.77
N GLU A 111 -8.93 16.62 -17.71
CA GLU A 111 -8.22 16.93 -18.96
C GLU A 111 -6.84 17.55 -18.70
N ASN A 112 -6.71 18.34 -17.64
CA ASN A 112 -5.48 19.05 -17.26
C ASN A 112 -4.53 18.23 -16.38
N GLY A 113 -4.91 16.99 -15.98
CA GLY A 113 -4.12 16.12 -15.12
C GLY A 113 -4.98 15.39 -14.11
N ALA A 114 -4.53 15.40 -12.87
CA ALA A 114 -5.17 14.69 -11.77
C ALA A 114 -5.60 15.67 -10.68
N SER A 115 -6.74 15.39 -10.09
CA SER A 115 -7.20 16.02 -8.84
C SER A 115 -7.35 14.94 -7.78
N TYR A 116 -6.77 15.16 -6.61
CA TYR A 116 -6.99 14.31 -5.44
C TYR A 116 -7.00 15.15 -4.18
N THR A 117 -7.82 14.75 -3.22
CA THR A 117 -7.95 15.43 -1.93
C THR A 117 -7.43 14.51 -0.86
N ALA A 118 -6.42 14.96 -0.11
CA ALA A 118 -5.92 14.21 1.05
C ALA A 118 -7.01 14.13 2.13
N LEU A 119 -7.13 12.98 2.75
CA LEU A 119 -8.00 12.81 3.91
C LEU A 119 -7.35 13.53 5.10
N MET A 120 -8.07 14.47 5.73
CA MET A 120 -7.54 15.29 6.83
C MET A 120 -7.96 14.78 8.22
N SER A 121 -9.00 13.98 8.29
CA SER A 121 -9.45 13.29 9.50
C SER A 121 -9.62 11.80 9.20
N VAL A 122 -9.20 10.96 10.12
CA VAL A 122 -9.25 9.51 9.95
C VAL A 122 -10.47 8.97 10.72
N PRO A 123 -11.47 8.37 10.03
CA PRO A 123 -12.54 7.65 10.69
C PRO A 123 -12.01 6.47 11.51
N GLU A 124 -12.75 6.05 12.52
CA GLU A 124 -12.46 4.84 13.28
C GLU A 124 -12.93 3.59 12.52
N GLY A 125 -12.17 2.49 12.65
CA GLY A 125 -12.47 1.20 12.04
C GLY A 125 -12.25 1.20 10.53
N ARG A 126 -13.13 0.53 9.79
CA ARG A 126 -13.01 0.33 8.35
C ARG A 126 -13.88 1.29 7.55
N PHE A 127 -13.28 1.88 6.51
CA PHE A 127 -13.97 2.81 5.63
C PHE A 127 -13.36 2.79 4.23
N LYS A 128 -14.16 3.20 3.24
CA LYS A 128 -13.70 3.32 1.85
C LYS A 128 -12.93 4.62 1.65
N VAL A 129 -11.91 4.54 0.80
CA VAL A 129 -11.11 5.70 0.37
C VAL A 129 -11.04 5.78 -1.16
N GLY A 130 -10.77 6.96 -1.68
CA GLY A 130 -10.53 7.16 -3.10
C GLY A 130 -9.21 6.56 -3.57
N GLY A 131 -8.21 6.53 -2.70
CA GLY A 131 -6.89 5.95 -2.93
C GLY A 131 -5.99 6.04 -1.72
N CYS A 132 -4.82 5.42 -1.79
CA CYS A 132 -3.84 5.38 -0.72
C CYS A 132 -2.41 5.33 -1.26
N GLY A 133 -1.43 5.64 -0.40
CA GLY A 133 -0.04 5.25 -0.59
C GLY A 133 0.16 3.73 -0.36
N PHE A 134 1.25 3.18 -0.90
CA PHE A 134 1.51 1.74 -0.83
C PHE A 134 2.43 1.32 0.33
N ALA A 135 2.31 2.03 1.43
CA ALA A 135 3.12 1.81 2.63
C ALA A 135 2.85 0.46 3.33
N GLY A 136 1.57 0.03 3.31
CA GLY A 136 1.12 -1.26 3.84
C GLY A 136 -0.22 -1.61 3.22
N VAL A 137 -0.20 -2.29 2.07
CA VAL A 137 -1.39 -2.63 1.29
C VAL A 137 -1.44 -4.14 1.07
N LEU A 138 -2.55 -4.76 1.42
CA LEU A 138 -2.86 -6.14 1.04
C LEU A 138 -3.92 -6.13 -0.05
N MET A 139 -3.70 -6.88 -1.12
CA MET A 139 -4.70 -7.05 -2.18
C MET A 139 -4.70 -8.47 -2.73
N SER A 140 -5.86 -8.93 -3.21
CA SER A 140 -5.94 -10.18 -3.96
C SER A 140 -5.17 -10.06 -5.28
N LEU A 141 -4.68 -11.19 -5.81
CA LEU A 141 -4.00 -11.19 -7.10
C LEU A 141 -4.95 -10.75 -8.23
N ASP A 142 -6.24 -10.99 -8.09
CA ASP A 142 -7.26 -10.61 -9.07
C ASP A 142 -7.31 -9.11 -9.35
N VAL A 143 -7.05 -8.26 -8.34
CA VAL A 143 -6.90 -6.80 -8.53
C VAL A 143 -5.76 -6.52 -9.51
N ILE A 144 -4.60 -7.14 -9.30
CA ILE A 144 -3.40 -6.94 -10.13
C ILE A 144 -3.66 -7.45 -11.56
N LEU A 145 -4.23 -8.64 -11.70
CA LEU A 145 -4.55 -9.24 -12.99
C LEU A 145 -5.55 -8.40 -13.79
N SER A 146 -6.60 -7.92 -13.14
CA SER A 146 -7.62 -7.06 -13.75
C SER A 146 -7.03 -5.75 -14.25
N VAL A 147 -6.17 -5.12 -13.44
CA VAL A 147 -5.46 -3.89 -13.83
C VAL A 147 -4.47 -4.18 -14.97
N ALA A 148 -3.70 -5.27 -14.89
CA ALA A 148 -2.75 -5.63 -15.94
C ALA A 148 -3.46 -5.89 -17.27
N ALA A 149 -4.58 -6.60 -17.27
CA ALA A 149 -5.36 -6.89 -18.48
C ALA A 149 -5.95 -5.60 -19.10
N LYS A 150 -6.56 -4.75 -18.28
CA LYS A 150 -7.25 -3.55 -18.78
C LYS A 150 -6.28 -2.45 -19.25
N PHE A 151 -5.08 -2.37 -18.66
CA PHE A 151 -4.11 -1.32 -18.93
C PHE A 151 -2.80 -1.82 -19.56
N GLU A 152 -2.86 -2.94 -20.29
CA GLU A 152 -1.75 -3.46 -21.10
C GLU A 152 -0.45 -3.69 -20.29
N GLY A 153 -0.58 -4.14 -19.05
CA GLY A 153 0.55 -4.38 -18.15
C GLY A 153 1.18 -3.13 -17.53
N ARG A 154 0.63 -1.94 -17.78
CA ARG A 154 1.07 -0.66 -17.19
C ARG A 154 0.37 -0.43 -15.84
N MET A 155 0.66 -1.29 -14.87
CA MET A 155 -0.06 -1.30 -13.59
C MET A 155 0.24 -0.06 -12.74
N PHE A 156 1.53 0.23 -12.56
CA PHE A 156 2.02 1.34 -11.72
C PHE A 156 2.58 2.53 -12.52
N ASP A 157 2.50 2.53 -13.84
CA ASP A 157 3.00 3.64 -14.66
C ASP A 157 2.28 4.94 -14.25
N PRO A 158 3.01 6.02 -13.92
CA PRO A 158 2.40 7.26 -13.48
C PRO A 158 1.47 7.86 -14.54
N LEU A 159 0.26 8.22 -14.14
CA LEU A 159 -0.63 9.04 -14.93
C LEU A 159 -0.27 10.53 -14.74
N LYS A 160 -0.58 11.37 -15.73
CA LYS A 160 -0.29 12.81 -15.62
C LYS A 160 -0.90 13.39 -14.34
N GLY A 161 -0.05 13.85 -13.43
CA GLY A 161 -0.44 14.46 -12.16
C GLY A 161 -0.65 13.49 -11.00
N PHE A 162 -0.52 12.17 -11.22
CA PHE A 162 -0.55 11.14 -10.17
C PHE A 162 0.82 10.49 -9.97
N GLY A 163 1.19 10.20 -8.73
CA GLY A 163 2.24 9.23 -8.41
C GLY A 163 1.84 7.82 -8.84
N GLU A 164 2.77 6.88 -8.76
CA GLU A 164 2.55 5.49 -9.19
C GLU A 164 1.49 4.77 -8.36
N ASP A 165 1.49 5.00 -7.04
CA ASP A 165 0.54 4.48 -6.06
C ASP A 165 -0.90 4.95 -6.35
N VAL A 166 -1.07 6.26 -6.49
CA VAL A 166 -2.36 6.87 -6.82
C VAL A 166 -2.83 6.47 -8.23
N SER A 167 -1.88 6.30 -9.16
CA SER A 167 -2.18 5.81 -10.51
C SER A 167 -2.71 4.38 -10.51
N PHE A 168 -2.12 3.50 -9.69
CA PHE A 168 -2.65 2.15 -9.50
C PHE A 168 -4.04 2.17 -8.83
N CYS A 169 -4.22 2.96 -7.78
CA CYS A 169 -5.52 3.11 -7.12
C CYS A 169 -6.61 3.54 -8.11
N TRP A 170 -6.33 4.52 -8.95
CA TRP A 170 -7.26 4.95 -9.98
C TRP A 170 -7.59 3.81 -10.95
N ARG A 171 -6.59 3.04 -11.43
CA ARG A 171 -6.78 1.90 -12.32
C ARG A 171 -7.60 0.78 -11.68
N ALA A 172 -7.33 0.44 -10.42
CA ALA A 172 -8.08 -0.57 -9.69
C ALA A 172 -9.57 -0.19 -9.57
N ARG A 173 -9.86 1.08 -9.28
CA ARG A 173 -11.23 1.59 -9.27
C ARG A 173 -11.90 1.54 -10.66
N GLN A 174 -11.15 1.79 -11.74
CA GLN A 174 -11.67 1.61 -13.10
C GLN A 174 -11.98 0.13 -13.42
N CYS A 175 -11.38 -0.81 -12.70
CA CYS A 175 -11.70 -2.24 -12.78
C CYS A 175 -12.85 -2.66 -11.87
N GLY A 176 -13.41 -1.73 -11.07
CA GLY A 176 -14.57 -1.97 -10.20
C GLY A 176 -14.20 -2.30 -8.74
N TYR A 177 -12.93 -2.25 -8.37
CA TYR A 177 -12.52 -2.53 -7.00
C TYR A 177 -12.66 -1.30 -6.09
N ASP A 178 -13.26 -1.52 -4.92
CA ASP A 178 -13.24 -0.57 -3.83
C ASP A 178 -11.91 -0.65 -3.06
N ILE A 179 -11.44 0.48 -2.59
CA ILE A 179 -10.24 0.57 -1.74
C ILE A 179 -10.69 0.84 -0.31
N TRP A 180 -10.31 -0.04 0.60
CA TRP A 180 -10.64 0.06 2.01
C TRP A 180 -9.42 0.41 2.84
N CYS A 181 -9.62 1.21 3.87
CA CYS A 181 -8.66 1.43 4.94
C CYS A 181 -9.22 0.87 6.25
N ASP A 182 -8.36 0.19 7.03
CA ASP A 182 -8.67 -0.16 8.40
C ASP A 182 -7.75 0.66 9.32
N SER A 183 -8.32 1.61 10.07
CA SER A 183 -7.55 2.50 10.94
C SER A 183 -7.02 1.84 12.22
N GLU A 184 -7.44 0.60 12.52
CA GLU A 184 -6.90 -0.19 13.62
C GLU A 184 -5.62 -0.94 13.22
N ILE A 185 -5.32 -0.97 11.91
CA ILE A 185 -4.07 -1.53 11.36
C ILE A 185 -3.14 -0.36 11.05
N GLU A 186 -2.34 0.05 12.04
CA GLU A 186 -1.43 1.19 11.89
C GLU A 186 0.01 0.74 11.60
N LEU A 187 0.66 1.46 10.66
CA LEU A 187 2.07 1.33 10.36
C LEU A 187 2.79 2.65 10.67
N GLY A 188 3.94 2.55 11.33
CA GLY A 188 4.84 3.68 11.54
C GLY A 188 5.72 3.94 10.31
N HIS A 189 5.99 5.19 9.99
CA HIS A 189 6.83 5.61 8.87
C HIS A 189 8.16 6.14 9.37
N VAL A 190 9.27 5.55 8.98
CA VAL A 190 10.62 5.96 9.41
C VAL A 190 11.00 7.28 8.75
N GLY A 191 11.21 8.30 9.56
CA GLY A 191 11.70 9.62 9.16
C GLY A 191 12.83 10.06 10.09
N SER A 192 12.81 11.30 10.56
CA SER A 192 13.67 11.77 11.68
C SER A 192 13.33 11.05 12.99
N CYS A 193 12.10 10.56 13.10
CA CYS A 193 11.60 9.60 14.08
C CYS A 193 10.60 8.67 13.39
N VAL A 194 10.04 7.70 14.11
CA VAL A 194 8.93 6.88 13.58
C VAL A 194 7.65 7.69 13.67
N ILE A 195 7.05 8.03 12.53
CA ILE A 195 5.82 8.81 12.44
C ILE A 195 4.63 7.88 12.61
N THR A 196 3.83 8.13 13.64
CA THR A 196 2.64 7.40 14.03
C THR A 196 1.44 8.35 14.14
N ARG A 197 0.27 7.82 14.45
CA ARG A 197 -0.93 8.62 14.78
C ARG A 197 -0.63 9.64 15.89
N ALA A 198 0.08 9.23 16.95
CA ALA A 198 0.41 10.13 18.08
C ALA A 198 1.25 11.32 17.63
N VAL A 199 2.21 11.14 16.71
CA VAL A 199 3.01 12.24 16.15
C VAL A 199 2.12 13.20 15.35
N PHE A 200 1.21 12.67 14.54
CA PHE A 200 0.25 13.48 13.78
C PHE A 200 -0.67 14.30 14.70
N GLU A 201 -1.29 13.66 15.69
CA GLU A 201 -2.22 14.32 16.63
C GLU A 201 -1.53 15.41 17.45
N ASN A 202 -0.31 15.16 17.94
CA ASN A 202 0.48 16.15 18.67
C ASN A 202 0.92 17.33 17.79
N TYR A 203 1.08 17.13 16.49
CA TYR A 203 1.45 18.22 15.58
C TYR A 203 0.28 19.15 15.24
N GLN A 204 -0.97 18.69 15.36
CA GLN A 204 -2.17 19.47 15.10
C GLN A 204 -2.57 20.40 16.27
N GLN A 205 -1.98 20.23 17.46
CA GLN A 205 -2.12 21.09 18.65
C GLN A 205 -1.22 22.31 18.60
#